data_1658f786776c2c87c6b98a2db74e9f5d
#
_entry.id   1658f786776c2c87c6b98a2db74e9f5d
#
_cell.length_a   1.000
_cell.length_b   1.000
_cell.length_c   1.000
_cell.angle_alpha   90.00
_cell.angle_beta   90.00
_cell.angle_gamma   90.00
#
_symmetry.space_group_name_H-M   'P 1'
#
loop_
_entity.id
_entity.type
_entity.pdbx_description
1 polymer ?
#
loop_
_entity_poly.entity_id
_entity_poly.type
_entity_poly.pdbx_seq_one_letter_code
_entity_poly.pdbx_strand_id
1 'polypeptide(L)'
;MISPKSVHFFSQKETVNKKIDPKLLGIRGRQANEFAELGLPILPGFIFDASVAHLLKGEPVFKAAAPHLKRCSDLVGKQFGDTQNPLLVKIVISPNLAIANYPTLHNFGLARTTIGGFEKWVGSNFAAHEVLFLLRGILAIIRQSAELQEKADTVSAMDKAMAEVGSILKSGKVSLSGVEIMEKYSPLLPSGFFESPEQQLELALKEISLLLSLDEQNDDDTALLVQPMVYGNYGKGSCSGSFFSRNIVTGEKVLQGKFFEEKFDDINAVGKDINLIDAASLKKLQQIAWMLEDDSRDIRQVRFTIESGKLWLIEQKSVEAKSTISLIQLLLDLNKRKIVDDAYVVQTVKPGQLNEILHPVIDLLSTK
;
A
#
# COMPACT_ATOMS: atom_id res chain seq x y z
N MET A 1 1.57 -6.41 -27.68
CA MET A 1 1.44 -7.60 -26.80
C MET A 1 2.39 -7.41 -25.62
N ILE A 2 1.86 -7.39 -24.39
CA ILE A 2 2.66 -7.21 -23.18
C ILE A 2 3.71 -8.32 -23.10
N SER A 3 4.99 -7.93 -22.99
CA SER A 3 6.06 -8.90 -22.84
C SER A 3 5.97 -9.56 -21.44
N PRO A 4 6.05 -10.88 -21.32
CA PRO A 4 6.14 -11.55 -20.03
C PRO A 4 7.36 -11.06 -19.20
N LYS A 5 8.35 -10.44 -19.85
CA LYS A 5 9.53 -9.88 -19.21
C LYS A 5 9.27 -8.54 -18.51
N SER A 6 8.13 -7.91 -18.76
CA SER A 6 7.73 -6.62 -18.16
C SER A 6 6.72 -6.78 -17.02
N VAL A 7 6.46 -8.02 -16.59
CA VAL A 7 5.64 -8.31 -15.41
C VAL A 7 6.47 -9.13 -14.44
N HIS A 8 6.74 -8.57 -13.26
CA HIS A 8 7.67 -9.12 -12.28
C HIS A 8 6.95 -9.60 -11.04
N PHE A 9 7.06 -10.87 -10.72
CA PHE A 9 6.50 -11.47 -9.51
C PHE A 9 7.49 -11.38 -8.35
N PHE A 10 6.98 -11.22 -7.13
CA PHE A 10 7.75 -11.30 -5.90
C PHE A 10 6.91 -11.91 -4.78
N SER A 11 7.58 -12.44 -3.77
CA SER A 11 6.98 -12.95 -2.53
C SER A 11 8.04 -12.94 -1.42
N GLN A 12 7.68 -13.31 -0.19
CA GLN A 12 8.65 -13.45 0.90
C GLN A 12 9.85 -14.38 0.56
N LYS A 13 9.67 -15.30 -0.40
CA LYS A 13 10.69 -16.29 -0.80
C LYS A 13 11.25 -16.09 -2.20
N GLU A 14 10.77 -15.08 -2.91
CA GLU A 14 11.15 -14.83 -4.30
C GLU A 14 11.25 -13.33 -4.57
N THR A 15 12.37 -12.94 -5.11
CA THR A 15 12.68 -11.55 -5.45
C THR A 15 12.55 -11.30 -6.95
N VAL A 16 12.35 -10.06 -7.33
CA VAL A 16 12.44 -9.63 -8.72
C VAL A 16 13.86 -9.89 -9.25
N ASN A 17 13.98 -10.21 -10.53
CA ASN A 17 15.26 -10.45 -11.16
C ASN A 17 16.22 -9.26 -10.97
N LYS A 18 17.39 -9.47 -10.36
CA LYS A 18 18.40 -8.46 -10.05
C LYS A 18 18.96 -7.70 -11.28
N LYS A 19 18.72 -8.19 -12.50
CA LYS A 19 19.11 -7.52 -13.74
C LYS A 19 18.13 -6.42 -14.18
N ILE A 20 16.97 -6.32 -13.53
CA ILE A 20 15.98 -5.29 -13.81
C ILE A 20 16.45 -3.98 -13.17
N ASP A 21 16.38 -2.88 -13.92
CA ASP A 21 16.61 -1.56 -13.34
C ASP A 21 15.57 -1.30 -12.25
N PRO A 22 15.98 -1.06 -11.00
CA PRO A 22 15.05 -0.80 -9.90
C PRO A 22 14.09 0.37 -10.16
N LYS A 23 14.48 1.33 -10.99
CA LYS A 23 13.61 2.45 -11.37
C LYS A 23 12.34 2.00 -12.11
N LEU A 24 12.42 0.92 -12.88
CA LEU A 24 11.26 0.37 -13.60
C LEU A 24 10.20 -0.22 -12.65
N LEU A 25 10.54 -0.52 -11.40
CA LEU A 25 9.60 -1.08 -10.43
C LEU A 25 8.76 -0.02 -9.70
N GLY A 26 9.07 1.26 -9.88
CA GLY A 26 8.50 2.34 -9.07
C GLY A 26 8.89 2.22 -7.59
N ILE A 27 8.62 3.24 -6.79
CA ILE A 27 9.06 3.28 -5.38
C ILE A 27 8.44 2.14 -4.54
N ARG A 28 7.15 1.83 -4.76
CA ARG A 28 6.44 0.77 -4.01
C ARG A 28 6.87 -0.63 -4.41
N GLY A 29 7.13 -0.85 -5.71
CA GLY A 29 7.65 -2.12 -6.20
C GLY A 29 9.05 -2.39 -5.68
N ARG A 30 9.92 -1.38 -5.64
CA ARG A 30 11.26 -1.49 -5.03
C ARG A 30 11.17 -1.85 -3.55
N GLN A 31 10.36 -1.14 -2.77
CA GLN A 31 10.17 -1.41 -1.35
C GLN A 31 9.66 -2.83 -1.10
N ALA A 32 8.72 -3.30 -1.93
CA ALA A 32 8.22 -4.66 -1.85
C ALA A 32 9.33 -5.69 -2.13
N ASN A 33 10.16 -5.43 -3.14
CA ASN A 33 11.30 -6.29 -3.47
C ASN A 33 12.38 -6.28 -2.36
N GLU A 34 12.69 -5.13 -1.77
CA GLU A 34 13.59 -5.00 -0.61
C GLU A 34 13.11 -5.85 0.57
N PHE A 35 11.83 -5.82 0.90
CA PHE A 35 11.25 -6.70 1.93
C PHE A 35 11.41 -8.18 1.58
N ALA A 36 11.21 -8.54 0.31
CA ALA A 36 11.40 -9.91 -0.17
C ALA A 36 12.87 -10.35 -0.07
N GLU A 37 13.83 -9.49 -0.42
CA GLU A 37 15.27 -9.75 -0.31
C GLU A 37 15.72 -10.02 1.12
N LEU A 38 15.11 -9.32 2.08
CA LEU A 38 15.35 -9.52 3.51
C LEU A 38 14.52 -10.70 4.10
N GLY A 39 13.71 -11.39 3.29
CA GLY A 39 12.85 -12.50 3.74
C GLY A 39 11.75 -12.05 4.72
N LEU A 40 11.40 -10.77 4.74
CA LEU A 40 10.42 -10.19 5.62
C LEU A 40 8.98 -10.56 5.23
N PRO A 41 8.01 -10.50 6.16
CA PRO A 41 6.62 -10.92 5.91
C PRO A 41 5.91 -9.92 5.00
N ILE A 42 6.09 -10.09 3.70
CA ILE A 42 5.40 -9.32 2.66
C ILE A 42 4.36 -10.18 1.96
N LEU A 43 3.25 -9.55 1.57
CA LEU A 43 2.28 -10.17 0.68
C LEU A 43 2.91 -10.45 -0.69
N PRO A 44 2.64 -11.61 -1.29
CA PRO A 44 3.04 -11.83 -2.67
C PRO A 44 2.41 -10.77 -3.57
N GLY A 45 3.00 -10.53 -4.73
CA GLY A 45 2.47 -9.59 -5.68
C GLY A 45 3.21 -9.64 -7.00
N PHE A 46 2.78 -8.79 -7.91
CA PHE A 46 3.46 -8.59 -9.18
C PHE A 46 3.40 -7.13 -9.61
N ILE A 47 4.33 -6.77 -10.46
CA ILE A 47 4.54 -5.40 -10.90
C ILE A 47 4.50 -5.39 -12.43
N PHE A 48 3.58 -4.61 -13.02
CA PHE A 48 3.75 -4.13 -14.39
C PHE A 48 4.77 -3.00 -14.32
N ASP A 49 5.92 -3.20 -14.93
CA ASP A 49 6.98 -2.21 -14.85
C ASP A 49 6.65 -0.93 -15.64
N ALA A 50 7.41 0.12 -15.39
CA ALA A 50 7.16 1.44 -15.96
C ALA A 50 7.18 1.44 -17.50
N SER A 51 7.92 0.51 -18.13
CA SER A 51 7.99 0.42 -19.59
C SER A 51 6.68 -0.01 -20.26
N VAL A 52 5.75 -0.60 -19.51
CA VAL A 52 4.47 -1.11 -20.07
C VAL A 52 3.23 -0.54 -19.39
N ALA A 53 3.34 0.06 -18.20
CA ALA A 53 2.17 0.51 -17.42
C ALA A 53 1.27 1.48 -18.20
N HIS A 54 1.85 2.39 -18.97
CA HIS A 54 1.13 3.35 -19.81
C HIS A 54 0.61 2.76 -21.13
N LEU A 55 1.01 1.54 -21.49
CA LEU A 55 0.67 0.88 -22.77
C LEU A 55 -0.45 -0.17 -22.66
N LEU A 56 -1.00 -0.40 -21.47
CA LEU A 56 -1.95 -1.49 -21.23
C LEU A 56 -3.31 -1.29 -21.90
N LYS A 57 -3.67 -0.07 -22.32
CA LYS A 57 -4.98 0.28 -22.86
C LYS A 57 -5.41 -0.58 -24.06
N GLY A 58 -4.49 -0.92 -24.95
CA GLY A 58 -4.76 -1.69 -26.19
C GLY A 58 -4.57 -3.20 -26.07
N GLU A 59 -4.22 -3.71 -24.90
CA GLU A 59 -3.75 -5.09 -24.70
C GLU A 59 -4.75 -5.92 -23.86
N PRO A 60 -4.77 -7.26 -24.03
CA PRO A 60 -5.50 -8.16 -23.13
C PRO A 60 -4.74 -8.30 -21.81
N VAL A 61 -4.87 -7.29 -20.93
CA VAL A 61 -4.05 -7.13 -19.72
C VAL A 61 -4.26 -8.26 -18.73
N PHE A 62 -5.51 -8.74 -18.59
CA PHE A 62 -5.81 -9.84 -17.68
C PHE A 62 -5.02 -11.11 -18.04
N LYS A 63 -4.83 -11.38 -19.35
CA LYS A 63 -4.02 -12.53 -19.79
C LYS A 63 -2.57 -12.47 -19.28
N ALA A 64 -2.00 -11.28 -19.18
CA ALA A 64 -0.66 -11.09 -18.61
C ALA A 64 -0.67 -11.18 -17.07
N ALA A 65 -1.73 -10.73 -16.40
CA ALA A 65 -1.90 -10.77 -14.96
C ALA A 65 -2.22 -12.18 -14.42
N ALA A 66 -3.00 -12.98 -15.15
CA ALA A 66 -3.57 -14.25 -14.68
C ALA A 66 -2.55 -15.25 -14.12
N PRO A 67 -1.37 -15.50 -14.73
CA PRO A 67 -0.38 -16.41 -14.17
C PRO A 67 0.14 -15.95 -12.79
N HIS A 68 0.29 -14.64 -12.61
CA HIS A 68 0.78 -14.04 -11.36
C HIS A 68 -0.31 -14.02 -10.29
N LEU A 69 -1.57 -13.76 -10.66
CA LEU A 69 -2.73 -13.89 -9.79
C LEU A 69 -2.87 -15.31 -9.26
N LYS A 70 -2.69 -16.31 -10.12
CA LYS A 70 -2.69 -17.71 -9.70
C LYS A 70 -1.61 -17.99 -8.66
N ARG A 71 -0.39 -17.51 -8.86
CA ARG A 71 0.70 -17.63 -7.89
C ARG A 71 0.38 -16.93 -6.56
N CYS A 72 -0.22 -15.75 -6.59
CA CYS A 72 -0.71 -15.07 -5.40
C CYS A 72 -1.75 -15.94 -4.69
N SER A 73 -2.72 -16.49 -5.42
CA SER A 73 -3.77 -17.38 -4.92
C SER A 73 -3.21 -18.58 -4.17
N ASP A 74 -2.24 -19.26 -4.79
CA ASP A 74 -1.59 -20.45 -4.22
C ASP A 74 -0.86 -20.13 -2.89
N LEU A 75 -0.30 -18.92 -2.75
CA LEU A 75 0.42 -18.51 -1.54
C LEU A 75 -0.47 -17.99 -0.40
N VAL A 76 -1.65 -17.43 -0.73
CA VAL A 76 -2.56 -16.89 0.30
C VAL A 76 -3.74 -17.80 0.62
N GLY A 77 -3.99 -18.85 -0.17
CA GLY A 77 -5.08 -19.80 0.05
C GLY A 77 -6.47 -19.28 -0.29
N LYS A 78 -6.55 -18.23 -1.14
CA LYS A 78 -7.78 -17.68 -1.72
C LYS A 78 -7.62 -17.65 -3.23
N GLN A 79 -8.72 -17.71 -4.00
CA GLN A 79 -8.62 -17.73 -5.46
C GLN A 79 -9.29 -16.50 -6.09
N PHE A 80 -8.60 -15.85 -7.03
CA PHE A 80 -9.18 -14.73 -7.78
C PHE A 80 -10.33 -15.25 -8.67
N GLY A 81 -11.50 -14.62 -8.51
CA GLY A 81 -12.72 -15.05 -9.21
C GLY A 81 -13.50 -16.18 -8.54
N ASP A 82 -13.03 -16.75 -7.43
CA ASP A 82 -13.79 -17.77 -6.69
C ASP A 82 -15.05 -17.16 -6.07
N THR A 83 -16.18 -17.84 -6.27
CA THR A 83 -17.48 -17.39 -5.77
C THR A 83 -17.70 -17.68 -4.27
N GLN A 84 -16.86 -18.47 -3.63
CA GLN A 84 -16.98 -18.85 -2.21
C GLN A 84 -15.88 -18.26 -1.33
N ASN A 85 -14.64 -18.20 -1.82
CA ASN A 85 -13.48 -17.68 -1.10
C ASN A 85 -12.64 -16.77 -2.00
N PRO A 86 -13.19 -15.62 -2.43
CA PRO A 86 -12.55 -14.77 -3.40
C PRO A 86 -11.26 -14.14 -2.88
N LEU A 87 -10.21 -14.19 -3.69
CA LEU A 87 -9.05 -13.33 -3.54
C LEU A 87 -9.39 -11.95 -4.06
N LEU A 88 -9.27 -10.94 -3.22
CA LEU A 88 -9.34 -9.54 -3.64
C LEU A 88 -7.94 -8.96 -3.72
N VAL A 89 -7.73 -8.02 -4.63
CA VAL A 89 -6.43 -7.37 -4.83
C VAL A 89 -6.53 -5.86 -4.75
N LYS A 90 -5.43 -5.22 -4.36
CA LYS A 90 -5.21 -3.78 -4.50
C LYS A 90 -4.31 -3.51 -5.69
N ILE A 91 -4.49 -2.34 -6.31
CA ILE A 91 -3.61 -1.81 -7.35
C ILE A 91 -3.02 -0.52 -6.81
N VAL A 92 -1.70 -0.41 -6.82
CA VAL A 92 -0.95 0.78 -6.40
C VAL A 92 -0.25 1.35 -7.61
N ILE A 93 -0.58 2.58 -7.97
CA ILE A 93 0.13 3.35 -8.98
C ILE A 93 1.39 3.88 -8.31
N SER A 94 2.55 3.55 -8.85
CA SER A 94 3.83 3.68 -8.18
C SER A 94 4.87 4.40 -9.03
N PRO A 95 4.84 5.74 -9.07
CA PRO A 95 5.92 6.53 -9.67
C PRO A 95 7.20 6.42 -8.83
N ASN A 96 8.30 6.91 -9.40
CA ASN A 96 9.57 7.03 -8.67
C ASN A 96 9.65 8.26 -7.76
N LEU A 97 8.64 9.13 -7.79
CA LEU A 97 8.54 10.30 -6.91
C LEU A 97 7.95 9.92 -5.54
N ALA A 98 8.45 10.57 -4.50
CA ALA A 98 8.00 10.33 -3.12
C ALA A 98 6.55 10.80 -2.87
N ILE A 99 6.04 11.75 -3.64
CA ILE A 99 4.69 12.29 -3.54
C ILE A 99 3.94 11.93 -4.82
N ALA A 100 3.08 10.93 -4.71
CA ALA A 100 2.18 10.53 -5.79
C ALA A 100 0.76 11.03 -5.50
N ASN A 101 0.16 11.71 -6.47
CA ASN A 101 -1.23 12.16 -6.39
C ASN A 101 -2.25 11.07 -6.81
N TYR A 102 -1.79 9.83 -6.96
CA TYR A 102 -2.64 8.73 -7.37
C TYR A 102 -3.24 7.99 -6.17
N PRO A 103 -4.53 7.67 -6.21
CA PRO A 103 -5.15 6.86 -5.16
C PRO A 103 -4.66 5.41 -5.22
N THR A 104 -4.60 4.74 -4.06
CA THR A 104 -4.56 3.28 -4.03
C THR A 104 -5.94 2.73 -4.32
N LEU A 105 -6.03 1.80 -5.26
CA LEU A 105 -7.29 1.15 -5.61
C LEU A 105 -7.41 -0.16 -4.84
N HIS A 106 -8.50 -0.34 -4.12
CA HIS A 106 -8.72 -1.49 -3.22
C HIS A 106 -9.81 -2.41 -3.76
N ASN A 107 -9.78 -3.67 -3.30
CA ASN A 107 -10.88 -4.63 -3.41
C ASN A 107 -11.25 -5.08 -4.84
N PHE A 108 -10.33 -5.00 -5.80
CA PHE A 108 -10.55 -5.57 -7.13
C PHE A 108 -10.69 -7.10 -7.05
N GLY A 109 -11.66 -7.61 -7.73
CA GLY A 109 -12.16 -8.97 -7.56
C GLY A 109 -13.52 -9.03 -6.87
N LEU A 110 -14.01 -7.88 -6.34
CA LEU A 110 -15.34 -7.77 -5.75
C LEU A 110 -16.35 -7.38 -6.85
N ALA A 111 -16.97 -8.40 -7.42
CA ALA A 111 -17.91 -8.32 -8.54
C ALA A 111 -19.22 -9.02 -8.17
N ARG A 112 -20.23 -8.95 -9.06
CA ARG A 112 -21.53 -9.60 -8.83
C ARG A 112 -21.42 -11.10 -8.56
N THR A 113 -20.45 -11.75 -9.17
CA THR A 113 -20.22 -13.20 -9.02
C THR A 113 -19.52 -13.58 -7.70
N THR A 114 -18.78 -12.68 -7.08
CA THR A 114 -17.93 -12.97 -5.92
C THR A 114 -18.42 -12.34 -4.63
N ILE A 115 -19.28 -11.31 -4.69
CA ILE A 115 -19.75 -10.57 -3.52
C ILE A 115 -20.40 -11.48 -2.48
N GLY A 116 -21.20 -12.47 -2.91
CA GLY A 116 -21.87 -13.40 -1.99
C GLY A 116 -20.92 -14.28 -1.18
N GLY A 117 -19.78 -14.71 -1.76
CA GLY A 117 -18.74 -15.44 -1.02
C GLY A 117 -18.01 -14.53 -0.03
N PHE A 118 -17.71 -13.30 -0.43
CA PHE A 118 -17.11 -12.31 0.45
C PHE A 118 -18.04 -11.96 1.63
N GLU A 119 -19.33 -11.74 1.38
CA GLU A 119 -20.34 -11.48 2.42
C GLU A 119 -20.47 -12.61 3.45
N LYS A 120 -20.37 -13.87 3.02
CA LYS A 120 -20.37 -15.03 3.95
C LYS A 120 -19.19 -14.98 4.93
N TRP A 121 -18.06 -14.45 4.50
CA TRP A 121 -16.88 -14.34 5.35
C TRP A 121 -16.94 -13.13 6.28
N VAL A 122 -17.29 -11.93 5.75
CA VAL A 122 -17.14 -10.66 6.48
C VAL A 122 -18.48 -10.04 6.91
N GLY A 123 -19.62 -10.58 6.46
CA GLY A 123 -20.94 -9.99 6.64
C GLY A 123 -21.28 -8.91 5.62
N SER A 124 -22.58 -8.75 5.34
CA SER A 124 -23.06 -7.88 4.26
C SER A 124 -22.73 -6.41 4.47
N ASN A 125 -22.77 -5.91 5.72
CA ASN A 125 -22.46 -4.51 6.01
C ASN A 125 -20.99 -4.18 5.70
N PHE A 126 -20.06 -5.04 6.12
CA PHE A 126 -18.65 -4.85 5.82
C PHE A 126 -18.39 -4.98 4.31
N ALA A 127 -18.99 -5.98 3.65
CA ALA A 127 -18.83 -6.15 2.21
C ALA A 127 -19.33 -4.93 1.41
N ALA A 128 -20.47 -4.36 1.80
CA ALA A 128 -20.99 -3.14 1.20
C ALA A 128 -20.03 -1.93 1.38
N HIS A 129 -19.42 -1.82 2.55
CA HIS A 129 -18.41 -0.81 2.83
C HIS A 129 -17.17 -0.97 1.93
N GLU A 130 -16.73 -2.22 1.70
CA GLU A 130 -15.58 -2.51 0.84
C GLU A 130 -15.88 -2.26 -0.66
N VAL A 131 -17.15 -2.41 -1.10
CA VAL A 131 -17.57 -1.96 -2.46
C VAL A 131 -17.45 -0.45 -2.58
N LEU A 132 -17.78 0.32 -1.53
CA LEU A 132 -17.61 1.78 -1.54
C LEU A 132 -16.14 2.19 -1.59
N PHE A 133 -15.23 1.45 -0.93
CA PHE A 133 -13.78 1.69 -1.05
C PHE A 133 -13.27 1.42 -2.46
N LEU A 134 -13.74 0.35 -3.11
CA LEU A 134 -13.43 0.08 -4.51
C LEU A 134 -13.88 1.24 -5.40
N LEU A 135 -15.13 1.67 -5.24
CA LEU A 135 -15.70 2.79 -6.00
C LEU A 135 -14.91 4.08 -5.81
N ARG A 136 -14.55 4.43 -4.57
CA ARG A 136 -13.76 5.64 -4.29
C ARG A 136 -12.48 5.70 -5.12
N GLY A 137 -11.78 4.56 -5.26
CA GLY A 137 -10.55 4.48 -6.03
C GLY A 137 -10.78 4.64 -7.53
N ILE A 138 -11.69 3.84 -8.11
CA ILE A 138 -11.88 3.85 -9.58
C ILE A 138 -12.54 5.16 -10.06
N LEU A 139 -13.48 5.73 -9.30
CA LEU A 139 -14.08 7.02 -9.64
C LEU A 139 -13.03 8.14 -9.68
N ALA A 140 -12.05 8.11 -8.76
CA ALA A 140 -10.96 9.09 -8.75
C ALA A 140 -10.07 8.96 -10.00
N ILE A 141 -9.77 7.75 -10.47
CA ILE A 141 -9.01 7.52 -11.71
C ILE A 141 -9.78 8.04 -12.93
N ILE A 142 -11.07 7.70 -13.05
CA ILE A 142 -11.92 8.15 -14.17
C ILE A 142 -12.03 9.67 -14.15
N ARG A 143 -12.22 10.27 -12.97
CA ARG A 143 -12.27 11.73 -12.81
C ARG A 143 -11.00 12.39 -13.31
N GLN A 144 -9.82 11.91 -12.87
CA GLN A 144 -8.53 12.48 -13.30
C GLN A 144 -8.32 12.32 -14.80
N SER A 145 -8.63 11.16 -15.38
CA SER A 145 -8.57 10.93 -16.83
C SER A 145 -9.51 11.86 -17.60
N ALA A 146 -10.72 12.08 -17.08
CA ALA A 146 -11.71 12.97 -17.69
C ALA A 146 -11.27 14.43 -17.64
N GLU A 147 -10.63 14.87 -16.55
CA GLU A 147 -10.08 16.21 -16.40
C GLU A 147 -8.99 16.50 -17.43
N LEU A 148 -8.04 15.56 -17.61
CA LEU A 148 -7.00 15.69 -18.65
C LEU A 148 -7.55 15.62 -20.07
N GLN A 149 -8.76 15.09 -20.28
CA GLN A 149 -9.46 15.07 -21.57
C GLN A 149 -10.46 16.23 -21.74
N GLU A 150 -10.50 17.17 -20.79
CA GLU A 150 -11.43 18.32 -20.78
C GLU A 150 -12.92 17.93 -20.84
N LYS A 151 -13.29 16.76 -20.29
CA LYS A 151 -14.66 16.23 -20.25
C LYS A 151 -15.42 16.74 -19.01
N ALA A 152 -15.84 18.00 -19.01
CA ALA A 152 -16.45 18.68 -17.87
C ALA A 152 -17.67 17.93 -17.26
N ASP A 153 -18.56 17.41 -18.10
CA ASP A 153 -19.75 16.66 -17.64
C ASP A 153 -19.37 15.40 -16.88
N THR A 154 -18.37 14.65 -17.38
CA THR A 154 -17.85 13.45 -16.69
C THR A 154 -17.20 13.82 -15.37
N VAL A 155 -16.38 14.86 -15.33
CA VAL A 155 -15.75 15.35 -14.08
C VAL A 155 -16.83 15.69 -13.05
N SER A 156 -17.87 16.47 -13.44
CA SER A 156 -18.96 16.82 -12.55
C SER A 156 -19.72 15.61 -12.01
N ALA A 157 -19.99 14.60 -12.85
CA ALA A 157 -20.65 13.38 -12.46
C ALA A 157 -19.79 12.58 -11.45
N MET A 158 -18.48 12.48 -11.70
CA MET A 158 -17.54 11.79 -10.79
C MET A 158 -17.42 12.52 -9.46
N ASP A 159 -17.30 13.85 -9.45
CA ASP A 159 -17.22 14.65 -8.22
C ASP A 159 -18.45 14.46 -7.34
N LYS A 160 -19.65 14.45 -7.92
CA LYS A 160 -20.90 14.17 -7.21
C LYS A 160 -20.92 12.76 -6.60
N ALA A 161 -20.54 11.75 -7.39
CA ALA A 161 -20.49 10.37 -6.92
C ALA A 161 -19.45 10.17 -5.80
N MET A 162 -18.26 10.76 -5.95
CA MET A 162 -17.20 10.71 -4.95
C MET A 162 -17.60 11.40 -3.65
N ALA A 163 -18.30 12.54 -3.70
CA ALA A 163 -18.81 13.24 -2.52
C ALA A 163 -19.83 12.37 -1.78
N GLU A 164 -20.74 11.71 -2.50
CA GLU A 164 -21.73 10.80 -1.91
C GLU A 164 -21.04 9.59 -1.27
N VAL A 165 -20.17 8.88 -2.00
CA VAL A 165 -19.40 7.74 -1.48
C VAL A 165 -18.60 8.15 -0.25
N GLY A 166 -17.90 9.29 -0.30
CA GLY A 166 -17.12 9.82 0.82
C GLY A 166 -17.97 10.12 2.06
N SER A 167 -19.19 10.67 1.87
CA SER A 167 -20.11 10.93 2.97
C SER A 167 -20.57 9.64 3.65
N ILE A 168 -20.90 8.60 2.87
CA ILE A 168 -21.31 7.29 3.41
C ILE A 168 -20.16 6.66 4.18
N LEU A 169 -18.96 6.61 3.60
CA LEU A 169 -17.75 6.07 4.24
C LEU A 169 -17.44 6.80 5.56
N LYS A 170 -17.55 8.13 5.57
CA LYS A 170 -17.29 8.95 6.77
C LYS A 170 -18.35 8.71 7.87
N SER A 171 -19.60 8.48 7.50
CA SER A 171 -20.67 8.19 8.47
C SER A 171 -20.58 6.80 9.09
N GLY A 172 -19.90 5.87 8.42
CA GLY A 172 -19.83 4.44 8.78
C GLY A 172 -21.17 3.70 8.68
N LYS A 173 -22.21 4.35 8.14
CA LYS A 173 -23.55 3.77 8.00
C LYS A 173 -23.86 3.48 6.54
N VAL A 174 -23.85 2.21 6.18
CA VAL A 174 -24.22 1.75 4.83
C VAL A 174 -25.62 1.15 4.89
N SER A 175 -26.56 1.73 4.16
CA SER A 175 -27.96 1.30 4.11
C SER A 175 -28.26 0.36 2.92
N LEU A 176 -27.44 0.39 1.89
CA LEU A 176 -27.56 -0.43 0.70
C LEU A 176 -26.68 -1.68 0.82
N SER A 177 -27.12 -2.78 0.25
CA SER A 177 -26.27 -3.96 0.06
C SER A 177 -25.16 -3.71 -0.95
N GLY A 178 -24.13 -4.56 -0.97
CA GLY A 178 -23.05 -4.45 -1.95
C GLY A 178 -23.55 -4.52 -3.39
N VAL A 179 -24.54 -5.35 -3.67
CA VAL A 179 -25.16 -5.47 -5.01
C VAL A 179 -25.91 -4.19 -5.39
N GLU A 180 -26.74 -3.63 -4.51
CA GLU A 180 -27.45 -2.38 -4.78
C GLU A 180 -26.49 -1.20 -5.02
N ILE A 181 -25.37 -1.16 -4.31
CA ILE A 181 -24.31 -0.17 -4.56
C ILE A 181 -23.71 -0.36 -5.94
N MET A 182 -23.37 -1.60 -6.33
CA MET A 182 -22.85 -1.91 -7.66
C MET A 182 -23.84 -1.48 -8.77
N GLU A 183 -25.14 -1.75 -8.60
CA GLU A 183 -26.19 -1.36 -9.54
C GLU A 183 -26.29 0.16 -9.69
N LYS A 184 -26.31 0.87 -8.56
CA LYS A 184 -26.42 2.33 -8.53
C LYS A 184 -25.30 3.03 -9.27
N TYR A 185 -24.06 2.56 -9.11
CA TYR A 185 -22.87 3.22 -9.68
C TYR A 185 -22.40 2.64 -11.01
N SER A 186 -22.93 1.49 -11.46
CA SER A 186 -22.60 0.89 -12.77
C SER A 186 -22.71 1.85 -13.96
N PRO A 187 -23.71 2.75 -14.04
CA PRO A 187 -23.82 3.69 -15.17
C PRO A 187 -22.66 4.69 -15.29
N LEU A 188 -21.90 4.88 -14.22
CA LEU A 188 -20.75 5.80 -14.16
C LEU A 188 -19.43 5.13 -14.51
N LEU A 189 -19.43 3.81 -14.65
CA LEU A 189 -18.23 3.00 -14.85
C LEU A 189 -18.21 2.40 -16.27
N PRO A 190 -17.06 1.94 -16.75
CA PRO A 190 -16.98 1.22 -18.01
C PRO A 190 -17.96 0.04 -18.04
N SER A 191 -18.60 -0.20 -19.20
CA SER A 191 -19.60 -1.26 -19.33
C SER A 191 -19.06 -2.62 -18.89
N GLY A 192 -19.81 -3.32 -18.06
CA GLY A 192 -19.45 -4.64 -17.54
C GLY A 192 -18.46 -4.61 -16.37
N PHE A 193 -18.18 -3.46 -15.77
CA PHE A 193 -17.17 -3.34 -14.69
C PHE A 193 -17.43 -4.28 -13.49
N PHE A 194 -18.68 -4.56 -13.14
CA PHE A 194 -19.04 -5.46 -12.05
C PHE A 194 -19.48 -6.86 -12.48
N GLU A 195 -19.37 -7.22 -13.75
CA GLU A 195 -19.85 -8.52 -14.24
C GLU A 195 -18.96 -9.68 -13.78
N SER A 196 -17.65 -9.55 -13.88
CA SER A 196 -16.70 -10.53 -13.38
C SER A 196 -15.43 -9.87 -12.82
N PRO A 197 -14.72 -10.54 -11.89
CA PRO A 197 -13.43 -10.09 -11.38
C PRO A 197 -12.39 -9.86 -12.47
N GLU A 198 -12.34 -10.72 -13.47
CA GLU A 198 -11.40 -10.66 -14.57
C GLU A 198 -11.63 -9.40 -15.42
N GLN A 199 -12.88 -9.16 -15.78
CA GLN A 199 -13.28 -7.98 -16.57
C GLN A 199 -13.08 -6.71 -15.75
N GLN A 200 -13.40 -6.73 -14.45
CA GLN A 200 -13.18 -5.61 -13.54
C GLN A 200 -11.71 -5.20 -13.49
N LEU A 201 -10.81 -6.17 -13.29
CA LEU A 201 -9.36 -5.92 -13.24
C LEU A 201 -8.83 -5.43 -14.60
N GLU A 202 -9.27 -6.04 -15.69
CA GLU A 202 -8.93 -5.64 -17.06
C GLU A 202 -9.30 -4.17 -17.32
N LEU A 203 -10.53 -3.79 -17.00
CA LEU A 203 -11.04 -2.42 -17.21
C LEU A 203 -10.31 -1.42 -16.33
N ALA A 204 -10.08 -1.76 -15.05
CA ALA A 204 -9.35 -0.87 -14.13
C ALA A 204 -7.92 -0.60 -14.60
N LEU A 205 -7.17 -1.64 -15.00
CA LEU A 205 -5.80 -1.47 -15.49
C LEU A 205 -5.76 -0.66 -16.79
N LYS A 206 -6.76 -0.78 -17.64
CA LYS A 206 -6.89 0.06 -18.87
C LYS A 206 -7.18 1.53 -18.53
N GLU A 207 -8.06 1.81 -17.57
CA GLU A 207 -8.35 3.17 -17.13
C GLU A 207 -7.11 3.83 -16.48
N ILE A 208 -6.38 3.09 -15.66
CA ILE A 208 -5.12 3.57 -15.10
C ILE A 208 -4.10 3.86 -16.22
N SER A 209 -3.95 2.94 -17.16
CA SER A 209 -3.04 3.11 -18.29
C SER A 209 -3.42 4.32 -19.16
N LEU A 210 -4.72 4.55 -19.35
CA LEU A 210 -5.21 5.75 -20.03
C LEU A 210 -4.79 7.02 -19.28
N LEU A 211 -5.01 7.07 -17.96
CA LEU A 211 -4.59 8.17 -17.12
C LEU A 211 -3.08 8.44 -17.27
N LEU A 212 -2.25 7.40 -17.12
CA LEU A 212 -0.80 7.52 -17.22
C LEU A 212 -0.34 8.00 -18.61
N SER A 213 -1.05 7.61 -19.67
CA SER A 213 -0.73 8.05 -21.04
C SER A 213 -1.14 9.49 -21.35
N LEU A 214 -2.02 10.08 -20.54
CA LEU A 214 -2.50 11.45 -20.67
C LEU A 214 -1.75 12.43 -19.75
N ASP A 215 -1.14 11.93 -18.70
CA ASP A 215 -0.42 12.73 -17.72
C ASP A 215 0.98 13.07 -18.24
N GLU A 216 1.15 14.29 -18.76
CA GLU A 216 2.42 14.79 -19.27
C GLU A 216 3.52 14.89 -18.20
N GLN A 217 3.16 14.85 -16.91
CA GLN A 217 4.12 14.81 -15.80
C GLN A 217 4.61 13.39 -15.50
N ASN A 218 4.04 12.39 -16.14
CA ASN A 218 4.47 11.02 -16.03
C ASN A 218 5.59 10.75 -17.03
N ASP A 219 6.84 10.87 -16.59
CA ASP A 219 8.06 10.61 -17.39
C ASP A 219 8.30 9.11 -17.69
N ASP A 220 7.24 8.33 -17.93
CA ASP A 220 7.28 6.86 -18.15
C ASP A 220 8.02 6.10 -17.01
N ASP A 221 8.01 6.66 -15.81
CA ASP A 221 8.70 6.10 -14.64
C ASP A 221 7.74 5.45 -13.61
N THR A 222 6.45 5.35 -13.98
CA THR A 222 5.38 4.86 -13.11
C THR A 222 5.06 3.40 -13.38
N ALA A 223 5.24 2.56 -12.37
CA ALA A 223 4.88 1.14 -12.38
C ALA A 223 3.50 0.90 -11.72
N LEU A 224 2.91 -0.27 -11.96
CA LEU A 224 1.69 -0.71 -11.30
C LEU A 224 1.98 -1.95 -10.44
N LEU A 225 1.80 -1.81 -9.13
CA LEU A 225 1.95 -2.91 -8.18
C LEU A 225 0.57 -3.51 -7.88
N VAL A 226 0.43 -4.82 -8.07
CA VAL A 226 -0.79 -5.59 -7.74
C VAL A 226 -0.49 -6.56 -6.61
N GLN A 227 -1.25 -6.49 -5.53
CA GLN A 227 -1.08 -7.35 -4.35
C GLN A 227 -2.43 -7.80 -3.77
N PRO A 228 -2.52 -8.99 -3.17
CA PRO A 228 -3.66 -9.39 -2.34
C PRO A 228 -4.06 -8.33 -1.32
N MET A 229 -5.35 -8.22 -1.06
CA MET A 229 -5.88 -7.45 0.06
C MET A 229 -5.67 -8.21 1.38
N VAL A 230 -5.42 -7.45 2.43
CA VAL A 230 -5.43 -7.91 3.83
C VAL A 230 -6.22 -6.91 4.68
N TYR A 231 -6.97 -7.43 5.64
CA TYR A 231 -7.94 -6.66 6.39
C TYR A 231 -7.53 -6.52 7.85
N GLY A 232 -6.85 -5.42 8.19
CA GLY A 232 -6.57 -5.02 9.57
C GLY A 232 -7.79 -4.44 10.28
N ASN A 233 -8.85 -4.19 9.53
CA ASN A 233 -10.13 -3.63 10.00
C ASN A 233 -11.20 -4.68 10.24
N TYR A 234 -10.90 -5.97 10.06
CA TYR A 234 -11.85 -7.05 10.20
C TYR A 234 -11.30 -8.25 11.00
N GLY A 235 -12.10 -8.71 11.95
CA GLY A 235 -11.84 -9.92 12.73
C GLY A 235 -10.96 -9.69 13.97
N LYS A 236 -11.23 -10.50 14.99
CA LYS A 236 -10.48 -10.46 16.26
C LYS A 236 -8.98 -10.70 16.04
N GLY A 237 -8.15 -9.89 16.66
CA GLY A 237 -6.70 -9.96 16.50
C GLY A 237 -6.18 -9.34 15.21
N SER A 238 -7.02 -8.57 14.52
CA SER A 238 -6.65 -7.78 13.36
C SER A 238 -6.39 -6.33 13.77
N CYS A 239 -5.36 -5.74 13.20
CA CYS A 239 -5.04 -4.32 13.37
C CYS A 239 -4.20 -3.81 12.20
N SER A 240 -4.14 -2.50 12.06
CA SER A 240 -3.17 -1.82 11.19
C SER A 240 -2.44 -0.76 11.99
N GLY A 241 -1.25 -0.38 11.56
CA GLY A 241 -0.48 0.63 12.26
C GLY A 241 0.76 1.08 11.53
N SER A 242 1.41 2.05 12.15
CA SER A 242 2.72 2.51 11.71
C SER A 242 3.61 2.80 12.91
N PHE A 243 4.90 2.60 12.72
CA PHE A 243 5.90 2.89 13.75
C PHE A 243 7.20 3.38 13.12
N PHE A 244 7.96 4.11 13.91
CA PHE A 244 9.37 4.38 13.67
C PHE A 244 10.20 3.31 14.37
N SER A 245 11.28 2.89 13.75
CA SER A 245 12.17 1.82 14.24
C SER A 245 12.85 2.14 15.58
N ARG A 246 12.92 3.42 15.94
CA ARG A 246 13.32 3.93 17.25
C ARG A 246 12.66 5.27 17.54
N ASN A 247 12.83 5.80 18.75
CA ASN A 247 12.39 7.15 19.07
C ASN A 247 13.13 8.17 18.18
N ILE A 248 12.38 8.93 17.37
CA ILE A 248 12.95 9.88 16.40
C ILE A 248 13.51 11.16 17.04
N VAL A 249 13.26 11.37 18.33
CA VAL A 249 13.74 12.53 19.08
C VAL A 249 14.93 12.15 19.96
N THR A 250 14.79 11.11 20.79
CA THR A 250 15.82 10.70 21.76
C THR A 250 16.81 9.69 21.18
N GLY A 251 16.44 8.95 20.14
CA GLY A 251 17.24 7.86 19.59
C GLY A 251 17.19 6.55 20.37
N GLU A 252 16.38 6.48 21.44
CA GLU A 252 16.19 5.25 22.19
C GLU A 252 15.67 4.13 21.29
N LYS A 253 16.21 2.92 21.48
CA LYS A 253 15.87 1.73 20.70
C LYS A 253 14.53 1.11 21.14
N VAL A 254 13.48 1.92 21.11
CA VAL A 254 12.10 1.57 21.43
C VAL A 254 11.23 2.01 20.25
N LEU A 255 10.30 1.15 19.81
CA LEU A 255 9.39 1.52 18.73
C LEU A 255 8.53 2.72 19.14
N GLN A 256 8.39 3.69 18.25
CA GLN A 256 7.55 4.86 18.48
C GLN A 256 6.46 4.88 17.41
N GLY A 257 5.20 4.73 17.81
CA GLY A 257 4.11 4.70 16.83
C GLY A 257 2.77 4.32 17.42
N LYS A 258 1.83 4.07 16.54
CA LYS A 258 0.45 3.72 16.93
C LYS A 258 -0.08 2.56 16.09
N PHE A 259 -1.03 1.80 16.68
CA PHE A 259 -1.83 0.83 15.98
C PHE A 259 -3.32 1.02 16.26
N PHE A 260 -4.16 0.52 15.36
CA PHE A 260 -5.61 0.68 15.36
C PHE A 260 -6.23 -0.71 15.24
N GLU A 261 -6.89 -1.18 16.29
CA GLU A 261 -7.58 -2.47 16.30
C GLU A 261 -8.86 -2.38 15.48
N GLU A 262 -9.07 -3.37 14.61
CA GLU A 262 -10.26 -3.49 13.77
C GLU A 262 -10.57 -2.24 12.93
N LYS A 263 -9.54 -1.44 12.60
CA LYS A 263 -9.65 -0.24 11.76
C LYS A 263 -8.58 -0.23 10.68
N PHE A 264 -8.96 0.20 9.50
CA PHE A 264 -8.11 0.17 8.32
C PHE A 264 -7.06 1.31 8.31
N ASP A 265 -7.40 2.44 8.89
CA ASP A 265 -6.52 3.59 9.03
C ASP A 265 -6.91 4.45 10.25
N ASP A 266 -6.17 5.53 10.45
CA ASP A 266 -6.31 6.46 11.57
C ASP A 266 -7.43 7.50 11.40
N ILE A 267 -8.26 7.37 10.38
CA ILE A 267 -9.37 8.30 10.14
C ILE A 267 -10.38 8.18 11.28
N ASN A 268 -10.48 9.22 12.10
CA ASN A 268 -11.38 9.32 13.26
C ASN A 268 -11.17 8.25 14.36
N ALA A 269 -9.97 7.63 14.42
CA ALA A 269 -9.64 6.65 15.44
C ALA A 269 -8.55 7.16 16.39
N VAL A 270 -8.72 6.91 17.68
CA VAL A 270 -7.64 7.07 18.67
C VAL A 270 -6.79 5.81 18.60
N GLY A 271 -5.56 5.92 18.06
CA GLY A 271 -4.62 4.81 18.02
C GLY A 271 -4.03 4.54 19.39
N LYS A 272 -3.79 3.26 19.69
CA LYS A 272 -3.03 2.81 20.87
C LYS A 272 -1.55 2.90 20.60
N ASP A 273 -0.74 3.11 21.66
CA ASP A 273 0.72 3.06 21.54
C ASP A 273 1.16 1.69 21.03
N ILE A 274 2.12 1.67 20.08
CA ILE A 274 2.61 0.44 19.46
C ILE A 274 3.18 -0.56 20.47
N ASN A 275 3.71 -0.09 21.58
CA ASN A 275 4.25 -0.94 22.65
C ASN A 275 3.17 -1.66 23.47
N LEU A 276 1.90 -1.32 23.29
CA LEU A 276 0.75 -2.00 23.88
C LEU A 276 0.18 -3.14 23.01
N ILE A 277 0.73 -3.36 21.81
CA ILE A 277 0.37 -4.51 20.99
C ILE A 277 0.76 -5.82 21.71
N ASP A 278 0.15 -6.95 21.34
CA ASP A 278 0.51 -8.22 21.96
C ASP A 278 2.02 -8.51 21.89
N ALA A 279 2.55 -9.17 22.94
CA ALA A 279 3.99 -9.35 23.11
C ALA A 279 4.67 -10.12 21.95
N ALA A 280 3.96 -11.05 21.31
CA ALA A 280 4.51 -11.81 20.19
C ALA A 280 4.63 -10.94 18.93
N SER A 281 3.63 -10.12 18.64
CA SER A 281 3.66 -9.14 17.55
C SER A 281 4.69 -8.05 17.82
N LEU A 282 4.77 -7.49 19.03
CA LEU A 282 5.77 -6.49 19.40
C LEU A 282 7.20 -7.01 19.15
N LYS A 283 7.50 -8.20 19.62
CA LYS A 283 8.81 -8.83 19.40
C LYS A 283 9.16 -8.96 17.91
N LYS A 284 8.20 -9.38 17.09
CA LYS A 284 8.39 -9.49 15.63
C LYS A 284 8.63 -8.11 15.00
N LEU A 285 7.83 -7.11 15.37
CA LEU A 285 7.97 -5.74 14.85
C LEU A 285 9.33 -5.14 15.24
N GLN A 286 9.80 -5.37 16.47
CA GLN A 286 11.14 -4.94 16.91
C GLN A 286 12.26 -5.60 16.11
N GLN A 287 12.18 -6.92 15.87
CA GLN A 287 13.16 -7.63 15.03
C GLN A 287 13.21 -7.07 13.62
N ILE A 288 12.04 -6.83 13.01
CA ILE A 288 11.93 -6.24 11.67
C ILE A 288 12.52 -4.82 11.67
N ALA A 289 12.18 -3.99 12.65
CA ALA A 289 12.69 -2.63 12.78
C ALA A 289 14.23 -2.60 12.76
N TRP A 290 14.84 -3.48 13.55
CA TRP A 290 16.31 -3.52 13.65
C TRP A 290 16.97 -4.12 12.39
N MET A 291 16.36 -5.11 11.74
CA MET A 291 16.85 -5.58 10.44
C MET A 291 16.81 -4.48 9.38
N LEU A 292 15.76 -3.67 9.36
CA LEU A 292 15.64 -2.56 8.43
C LEU A 292 16.62 -1.43 8.72
N GLU A 293 16.92 -1.13 10.00
CA GLU A 293 17.96 -0.17 10.37
C GLU A 293 19.35 -0.67 9.94
N ASP A 294 19.63 -1.96 10.14
CA ASP A 294 20.93 -2.55 9.80
C ASP A 294 21.17 -2.54 8.28
N ASP A 295 20.14 -2.84 7.50
CA ASP A 295 20.20 -2.83 6.03
C ASP A 295 20.30 -1.42 5.48
N SER A 296 19.41 -0.53 5.88
CA SER A 296 19.33 0.84 5.37
C SER A 296 20.32 1.82 6.01
N ARG A 297 20.89 1.46 7.16
CA ARG A 297 21.72 2.34 8.01
C ARG A 297 21.01 3.63 8.39
N ASP A 298 19.69 3.57 8.50
CA ASP A 298 18.83 4.72 8.76
C ASP A 298 17.61 4.34 9.61
N ILE A 299 17.01 5.34 10.28
CA ILE A 299 15.74 5.18 10.99
C ILE A 299 14.63 4.99 9.97
N ARG A 300 13.81 3.95 10.15
CA ARG A 300 12.74 3.62 9.23
C ARG A 300 11.38 3.88 9.84
N GLN A 301 10.48 4.46 9.05
CA GLN A 301 9.06 4.41 9.30
C GLN A 301 8.46 3.23 8.56
N VAL A 302 7.72 2.38 9.26
CA VAL A 302 7.14 1.15 8.73
C VAL A 302 5.64 1.16 8.92
N ARG A 303 4.88 0.81 7.89
CA ARG A 303 3.45 0.52 7.98
C ARG A 303 3.24 -0.99 7.90
N PHE A 304 2.34 -1.48 8.73
CA PHE A 304 2.02 -2.90 8.81
C PHE A 304 0.52 -3.14 8.95
N THR A 305 0.10 -4.37 8.65
CA THR A 305 -1.24 -4.89 8.92
C THR A 305 -1.10 -6.27 9.52
N ILE A 306 -1.89 -6.53 10.57
CA ILE A 306 -2.09 -7.87 11.11
C ILE A 306 -3.52 -8.27 10.75
N GLU A 307 -3.68 -9.37 10.03
CA GLU A 307 -4.96 -10.00 9.74
C GLU A 307 -5.05 -11.33 10.48
N SER A 308 -5.97 -11.44 11.43
CA SER A 308 -6.16 -12.67 12.22
C SER A 308 -4.86 -13.24 12.81
N GLY A 309 -4.01 -12.36 13.36
CA GLY A 309 -2.72 -12.70 13.95
C GLY A 309 -1.55 -12.90 12.97
N LYS A 310 -1.77 -12.78 11.66
CA LYS A 310 -0.72 -12.86 10.64
C LYS A 310 -0.22 -11.48 10.25
N LEU A 311 1.06 -11.20 10.52
CA LEU A 311 1.70 -9.92 10.24
C LEU A 311 2.10 -9.80 8.76
N TRP A 312 1.84 -8.62 8.19
CA TRP A 312 2.24 -8.20 6.86
C TRP A 312 2.82 -6.78 6.87
N LEU A 313 3.95 -6.60 6.22
CA LEU A 313 4.52 -5.28 5.98
C LEU A 313 3.90 -4.68 4.72
N ILE A 314 3.55 -3.40 4.82
CA ILE A 314 2.87 -2.68 3.74
C ILE A 314 3.82 -1.71 3.04
N GLU A 315 4.63 -1.00 3.82
CA GLU A 315 5.48 0.09 3.33
C GLU A 315 6.59 0.38 4.32
N GLN A 316 7.72 0.85 3.80
CA GLN A 316 8.76 1.49 4.59
C GLN A 316 9.26 2.77 3.91
N LYS A 317 9.77 3.69 4.72
CA LYS A 317 10.44 4.89 4.20
C LYS A 317 11.47 5.42 5.21
N SER A 318 12.43 6.17 4.70
CA SER A 318 13.36 6.96 5.53
C SER A 318 12.58 8.01 6.31
N VAL A 319 13.07 8.35 7.49
CA VAL A 319 12.50 9.41 8.34
C VAL A 319 13.30 10.68 8.12
N GLU A 320 12.69 11.66 7.44
CA GLU A 320 13.33 12.94 7.17
C GLU A 320 13.42 13.80 8.42
N ALA A 321 12.33 13.90 9.20
CA ALA A 321 12.21 14.73 10.38
C ALA A 321 12.66 13.96 11.67
N LYS A 322 13.92 13.48 11.69
CA LYS A 322 14.54 12.92 12.88
C LYS A 322 15.51 13.92 13.51
N SER A 323 15.64 13.91 14.84
CA SER A 323 16.61 14.76 15.52
C SER A 323 18.04 14.31 15.27
N THR A 324 18.98 15.23 15.37
CA THR A 324 20.42 14.92 15.29
C THR A 324 20.84 13.96 16.39
N ILE A 325 20.29 14.06 17.59
CA ILE A 325 20.54 13.12 18.69
C ILE A 325 20.13 11.71 18.28
N SER A 326 18.93 11.56 17.70
CA SER A 326 18.43 10.26 17.26
C SER A 326 19.30 9.64 16.15
N LEU A 327 19.76 10.44 15.18
CA LEU A 327 20.68 9.99 14.14
C LEU A 327 22.02 9.52 14.75
N ILE A 328 22.61 10.30 15.66
CA ILE A 328 23.89 9.93 16.30
C ILE A 328 23.74 8.66 17.13
N GLN A 329 22.66 8.51 17.90
CA GLN A 329 22.43 7.29 18.68
C GLN A 329 22.31 6.06 17.78
N LEU A 330 21.63 6.18 16.62
CA LEU A 330 21.60 5.11 15.61
C LEU A 330 23.01 4.77 15.12
N LEU A 331 23.78 5.78 14.68
CA LEU A 331 25.11 5.56 14.10
C LEU A 331 26.08 4.94 15.12
N LEU A 332 26.04 5.36 16.39
CA LEU A 332 26.82 4.77 17.46
C LEU A 332 26.43 3.31 17.75
N ASP A 333 25.13 2.99 17.70
CA ASP A 333 24.65 1.62 17.86
C ASP A 333 25.09 0.72 16.68
N LEU A 334 24.99 1.22 15.44
CA LEU A 334 25.46 0.51 14.24
C LEU A 334 26.99 0.29 14.27
N ASN A 335 27.76 1.31 14.69
CA ASN A 335 29.20 1.22 14.81
C ASN A 335 29.60 0.21 15.91
N LYS A 336 29.01 0.26 17.08
CA LYS A 336 29.23 -0.70 18.17
C LYS A 336 28.99 -2.15 17.73
N ARG A 337 28.02 -2.36 16.85
CA ARG A 337 27.69 -3.68 16.25
C ARG A 337 28.53 -4.00 15.01
N LYS A 338 29.48 -3.12 14.62
CA LYS A 338 30.37 -3.27 13.46
C LYS A 338 29.64 -3.35 12.12
N ILE A 339 28.47 -2.75 12.00
CA ILE A 339 27.70 -2.62 10.74
C ILE A 339 28.25 -1.48 9.91
N VAL A 340 28.71 -0.42 10.57
CA VAL A 340 29.42 0.71 9.97
C VAL A 340 30.74 0.96 10.71
N ASP A 341 31.72 1.55 10.04
CA ASP A 341 32.99 1.97 10.63
C ASP A 341 32.95 3.43 11.15
N ASP A 342 34.02 3.84 11.82
CA ASP A 342 34.15 5.19 12.36
C ASP A 342 34.11 6.26 11.26
N ALA A 343 34.68 5.97 10.11
CA ALA A 343 34.71 6.89 8.98
C ALA A 343 33.29 7.17 8.48
N TYR A 344 32.46 6.13 8.37
CA TYR A 344 31.05 6.30 7.99
C TYR A 344 30.29 7.19 8.99
N VAL A 345 30.50 6.97 10.31
CA VAL A 345 29.84 7.78 11.36
C VAL A 345 30.21 9.26 11.20
N VAL A 346 31.52 9.55 11.08
CA VAL A 346 32.00 10.93 10.95
C VAL A 346 31.53 11.61 9.66
N GLN A 347 31.48 10.88 8.54
CA GLN A 347 31.03 11.41 7.25
C GLN A 347 29.52 11.66 7.20
N THR A 348 28.74 10.89 7.92
CA THR A 348 27.26 10.99 7.92
C THR A 348 26.76 12.18 8.73
N VAL A 349 27.44 12.53 9.83
CA VAL A 349 27.05 13.65 10.69
C VAL A 349 27.65 14.95 10.15
N LYS A 350 26.77 15.87 9.70
CA LYS A 350 27.21 17.18 9.22
C LYS A 350 27.65 18.08 10.38
N PRO A 351 28.71 18.90 10.23
CA PRO A 351 29.17 19.78 11.30
C PRO A 351 28.08 20.72 11.87
N GLY A 352 27.20 21.22 11.03
CA GLY A 352 26.09 22.10 11.47
C GLY A 352 25.10 21.38 12.41
N GLN A 353 24.90 20.07 12.25
CA GLN A 353 24.02 19.28 13.11
C GLN A 353 24.58 19.14 14.54
N LEU A 354 25.90 19.20 14.74
CA LEU A 354 26.48 19.14 16.09
C LEU A 354 26.07 20.33 16.95
N ASN A 355 25.79 21.49 16.35
CA ASN A 355 25.29 22.65 17.08
C ASN A 355 23.89 22.43 17.65
N GLU A 356 23.06 21.60 16.99
CA GLU A 356 21.71 21.29 17.46
C GLU A 356 21.72 20.49 18.78
N ILE A 357 22.78 19.72 19.06
CA ILE A 357 22.92 18.94 20.29
C ILE A 357 23.10 19.83 21.53
N LEU A 358 23.61 21.03 21.31
CA LEU A 358 23.86 21.98 22.38
C LEU A 358 22.60 22.75 22.82
N HIS A 359 21.50 22.59 22.12
CA HIS A 359 20.22 23.23 22.41
C HIS A 359 19.17 22.20 22.86
N PRO A 360 18.28 22.56 23.80
CA PRO A 360 17.20 21.67 24.23
C PRO A 360 16.24 21.41 23.04
N VAL A 361 15.95 20.14 22.81
CA VAL A 361 15.00 19.71 21.77
C VAL A 361 13.61 19.65 22.38
N ILE A 362 12.65 20.33 21.77
CA ILE A 362 11.23 20.22 22.14
C ILE A 362 10.65 19.00 21.42
N ASP A 363 10.22 18.01 22.18
CA ASP A 363 9.45 16.88 21.64
C ASP A 363 8.01 17.33 21.35
N LEU A 364 7.73 17.66 20.10
CA LEU A 364 6.39 18.07 19.65
C LEU A 364 5.34 16.96 19.78
N LEU A 365 5.74 15.71 19.98
CA LEU A 365 4.85 14.57 20.16
C LEU A 365 4.53 14.30 21.65
N SER A 366 5.27 14.89 22.57
CA SER A 366 5.06 14.75 24.02
C SER A 366 4.10 15.81 24.60
N THR A 367 3.70 16.81 23.84
CA THR A 367 2.67 17.78 24.27
C THR A 367 1.31 17.11 24.34
N LYS A 368 0.85 16.88 25.57
CA LYS A 368 -0.49 16.40 25.93
C LYS A 368 -1.57 17.39 25.49
#